data_4b962d3c1d9f7ffeb62aebdc89e82342
#
_entry.id   4b962d3c1d9f7ffeb62aebdc89e82342
#
_cell.length_a   1.000
_cell.length_b   1.000
_cell.length_c   1.000
_cell.angle_alpha   90.00
_cell.angle_beta   90.00
_cell.angle_gamma   90.00
#
_symmetry.space_group_name_H-M   'P 1'
#
loop_
_entity.id
_entity.type
_entity.pdbx_description
1 polymer ?
#
loop_
_entity_poly.entity_id
_entity_poly.type
_entity_poly.pdbx_seq_one_letter_code
_entity_poly.pdbx_strand_id
1 'polypeptide(L)'
;IFVKCGVITLEIEGERFIAPPGFAIWIPPHCTHACYNHEPTRFRSINIHEEETTALTQSPSLLKLSEIARAIIDYFFESDRLIPESGTDKRKAYVLIDELHDAMIGHTYLPSSEHRLLKPILTALEKDPANRRTLKEWAESVFTTERTLTRHFQKELGMSFNEWCQRLRFIHGISLLEQGKTIEEIAFDVGYRSASSFIAMFQTIAGTTPDRYRQRHMSPL
;
A
#
# COMPACT_ATOMS: atom_id res chain seq x y z
N ILE A 1 -2.48 -6.72 9.73
CA ILE A 1 -1.36 -5.79 9.97
C ILE A 1 -1.70 -4.43 9.39
N PHE A 2 -1.81 -3.40 10.21
CA PHE A 2 -2.15 -2.03 9.82
C PHE A 2 -0.89 -1.15 9.80
N VAL A 3 -0.64 -0.43 8.70
CA VAL A 3 0.53 0.44 8.53
C VAL A 3 0.21 1.85 9.02
N LYS A 4 0.94 2.34 10.02
CA LYS A 4 0.85 3.73 10.53
C LYS A 4 1.80 4.68 9.80
N CYS A 5 3.03 4.22 9.54
CA CYS A 5 4.09 5.01 8.93
C CYS A 5 5.04 4.08 8.18
N GLY A 6 5.62 4.53 7.09
CA GLY A 6 6.44 3.72 6.22
C GLY A 6 5.66 2.85 5.25
N VAL A 7 6.32 1.94 4.61
CA VAL A 7 5.72 0.97 3.70
C VAL A 7 6.08 -0.43 4.19
N ILE A 8 5.08 -1.25 4.47
CA ILE A 8 5.32 -2.64 4.84
C ILE A 8 5.38 -3.52 3.59
N THR A 9 6.34 -4.43 3.57
CA THR A 9 6.41 -5.51 2.58
C THR A 9 6.34 -6.84 3.31
N LEU A 10 5.33 -7.64 2.98
CA LEU A 10 5.17 -9.00 3.49
C LEU A 10 5.30 -9.99 2.33
N GLU A 11 5.89 -11.13 2.62
CA GLU A 11 5.74 -12.34 1.81
C GLU A 11 4.76 -13.26 2.53
N ILE A 12 3.68 -13.64 1.86
CA ILE A 12 2.62 -14.50 2.41
C ILE A 12 2.41 -15.63 1.42
N GLU A 13 2.64 -16.88 1.84
CA GLU A 13 2.56 -18.07 0.98
C GLU A 13 3.37 -17.94 -0.33
N GLY A 14 4.51 -17.25 -0.29
CA GLY A 14 5.38 -17.00 -1.45
C GLY A 14 4.94 -15.83 -2.35
N GLU A 15 3.86 -15.15 -2.02
CA GLU A 15 3.39 -13.95 -2.73
C GLU A 15 3.78 -12.66 -1.99
N ARG A 16 4.15 -11.62 -2.75
CA ARG A 16 4.60 -10.34 -2.21
C ARG A 16 3.42 -9.35 -2.05
N PHE A 17 3.19 -8.91 -0.83
CA PHE A 17 2.22 -7.90 -0.46
C PHE A 17 2.90 -6.61 -0.02
N ILE A 18 2.47 -5.48 -0.58
CA ILE A 18 2.97 -4.15 -0.23
C ILE A 18 1.78 -3.31 0.24
N ALA A 19 1.94 -2.65 1.38
CA ALA A 19 0.94 -1.73 1.90
C ALA A 19 1.58 -0.43 2.41
N PRO A 20 1.14 0.73 1.90
CA PRO A 20 1.47 2.04 2.43
C PRO A 20 0.56 2.39 3.63
N PRO A 21 0.83 3.50 4.37
CA PRO A 21 -0.04 3.97 5.44
C PRO A 21 -1.49 4.21 5.00
N GLY A 22 -2.40 3.93 5.91
CA GLY A 22 -3.85 3.95 5.66
C GLY A 22 -4.39 2.65 5.08
N PHE A 23 -3.49 1.69 4.77
CA PHE A 23 -3.85 0.34 4.35
C PHE A 23 -3.47 -0.68 5.43
N ALA A 24 -4.15 -1.82 5.39
CA ALA A 24 -3.80 -2.99 6.17
C ALA A 24 -3.65 -4.21 5.25
N ILE A 25 -2.93 -5.21 5.71
CA ILE A 25 -2.88 -6.52 5.06
C ILE A 25 -3.62 -7.49 5.97
N TRP A 26 -4.66 -8.11 5.44
CA TRP A 26 -5.33 -9.25 6.04
C TRP A 26 -4.52 -10.52 5.74
N ILE A 27 -4.23 -11.27 6.78
CA ILE A 27 -3.54 -12.55 6.72
C ILE A 27 -4.48 -13.57 7.33
N PRO A 28 -5.06 -14.49 6.55
CA PRO A 28 -5.94 -15.53 7.07
C PRO A 28 -5.23 -16.45 8.07
N PRO A 29 -6.00 -17.20 8.90
CA PRO A 29 -5.42 -18.21 9.76
C PRO A 29 -4.51 -19.18 9.00
N HIS A 30 -3.46 -19.66 9.67
CA HIS A 30 -2.50 -20.66 9.16
C HIS A 30 -1.64 -20.26 7.97
N CYS A 31 -1.73 -19.03 7.45
CA CYS A 31 -0.86 -18.54 6.38
C CYS A 31 0.53 -18.22 6.92
N THR A 32 1.54 -18.87 6.35
CA THR A 32 2.96 -18.58 6.63
C THR A 32 3.33 -17.23 6.03
N HIS A 33 3.91 -16.34 6.82
CA HIS A 33 4.30 -15.02 6.35
C HIS A 33 5.61 -14.53 6.96
N ALA A 34 6.30 -13.66 6.22
CA ALA A 34 7.50 -12.98 6.65
C ALA A 34 7.44 -11.48 6.33
N CYS A 35 8.05 -10.66 7.18
CA CYS A 35 8.10 -9.21 7.01
C CYS A 35 9.50 -8.79 6.55
N TYR A 36 9.57 -8.03 5.46
CA TYR A 36 10.81 -7.51 4.88
C TYR A 36 10.72 -5.99 4.76
N ASN A 37 11.19 -5.27 5.78
CA ASN A 37 11.22 -3.82 5.75
C ASN A 37 12.65 -3.34 5.58
N HIS A 38 12.92 -2.58 4.55
CA HIS A 38 14.23 -1.96 4.29
C HIS A 38 14.41 -0.65 5.03
N GLU A 39 13.32 -0.02 5.49
CA GLU A 39 13.29 1.26 6.18
C GLU A 39 12.44 1.19 7.46
N PRO A 40 12.62 2.13 8.41
CA PRO A 40 11.82 2.18 9.62
C PRO A 40 10.33 2.24 9.28
N THR A 41 9.59 1.22 9.68
CA THR A 41 8.14 1.13 9.45
C THR A 41 7.43 0.95 10.78
N ARG A 42 6.41 1.78 11.03
CA ARG A 42 5.54 1.62 12.20
C ARG A 42 4.23 0.98 11.77
N PHE A 43 3.93 -0.16 12.33
CA PHE A 43 2.69 -0.88 12.08
C PHE A 43 2.08 -1.39 13.39
N ARG A 44 0.82 -1.77 13.33
CA ARG A 44 0.08 -2.43 14.42
C ARG A 44 -0.41 -3.78 13.92
N SER A 45 -0.24 -4.81 14.72
CA SER A 45 -0.82 -6.13 14.47
C SER A 45 -2.05 -6.31 15.34
N ILE A 46 -3.15 -6.74 14.73
CA ILE A 46 -4.38 -7.10 15.41
C ILE A 46 -4.63 -8.57 15.12
N ASN A 47 -4.73 -9.37 16.18
CA ASN A 47 -5.06 -10.78 16.06
C ASN A 47 -6.57 -10.94 16.31
N ILE A 48 -7.26 -11.53 15.34
CA ILE A 48 -8.69 -11.81 15.41
C ILE A 48 -8.83 -13.33 15.60
N HIS A 49 -9.68 -13.74 16.55
CA HIS A 49 -9.92 -15.17 16.80
C HIS A 49 -10.54 -15.82 15.55
N GLU A 50 -10.13 -17.02 15.21
CA GLU A 50 -10.53 -17.70 13.98
C GLU A 50 -12.05 -17.80 13.82
N GLU A 51 -12.77 -18.07 14.90
CA GLU A 51 -14.24 -18.16 14.92
C GLU A 51 -14.92 -16.84 14.49
N GLU A 52 -14.26 -15.69 14.69
CA GLU A 52 -14.77 -14.37 14.33
C GLU A 52 -14.34 -13.94 12.90
N THR A 53 -13.59 -14.77 12.20
CA THR A 53 -13.07 -14.45 10.85
C THR A 53 -13.93 -15.00 9.71
N THR A 54 -15.07 -15.62 10.02
CA THR A 54 -15.94 -16.29 9.02
C THR A 54 -16.46 -15.35 7.93
N ALA A 55 -16.63 -14.06 8.22
CA ALA A 55 -17.02 -13.04 7.27
C ALA A 55 -15.86 -12.54 6.40
N LEU A 56 -14.61 -12.80 6.78
CA LEU A 56 -13.42 -12.33 6.04
C LEU A 56 -12.99 -13.37 5.01
N THR A 57 -12.27 -12.90 3.99
CA THR A 57 -11.76 -13.81 2.94
C THR A 57 -10.77 -14.82 3.48
N GLN A 58 -10.73 -16.00 2.85
CA GLN A 58 -9.75 -17.04 3.13
C GLN A 58 -8.41 -16.82 2.36
N SER A 59 -8.29 -15.73 1.63
CA SER A 59 -7.07 -15.37 0.91
C SER A 59 -6.46 -14.09 1.50
N PRO A 60 -5.12 -13.98 1.55
CA PRO A 60 -4.44 -12.74 1.92
C PRO A 60 -4.93 -11.59 1.06
N SER A 61 -5.19 -10.43 1.67
CA SER A 61 -5.82 -9.30 0.96
C SER A 61 -5.35 -7.97 1.49
N LEU A 62 -5.25 -7.00 0.57
CA LEU A 62 -5.05 -5.60 0.91
C LEU A 62 -6.40 -4.97 1.28
N LEU A 63 -6.42 -4.23 2.38
CA LEU A 63 -7.57 -3.52 2.91
C LEU A 63 -7.30 -2.02 2.89
N LYS A 64 -8.19 -1.23 2.33
CA LYS A 64 -8.17 0.23 2.49
C LYS A 64 -9.02 0.60 3.69
N LEU A 65 -8.40 0.93 4.81
CA LEU A 65 -9.12 1.20 6.03
C LEU A 65 -9.93 2.50 5.96
N SER A 66 -11.19 2.43 6.37
CA SER A 66 -12.05 3.58 6.61
C SER A 66 -11.54 4.43 7.80
N GLU A 67 -12.07 5.63 7.96
CA GLU A 67 -11.77 6.45 9.14
C GLU A 67 -12.29 5.81 10.43
N ILE A 68 -13.43 5.10 10.36
CA ILE A 68 -14.03 4.38 11.48
C ILE A 68 -13.10 3.24 11.91
N ALA A 69 -12.66 2.39 10.99
CA ALA A 69 -11.74 1.29 11.29
C ALA A 69 -10.45 1.81 11.95
N ARG A 70 -9.87 2.89 11.40
CA ARG A 70 -8.65 3.51 11.96
C ARG A 70 -8.86 4.05 13.37
N ALA A 71 -9.98 4.74 13.61
CA ALA A 71 -10.32 5.29 14.93
C ALA A 71 -10.50 4.18 15.97
N ILE A 72 -11.12 3.06 15.61
CA ILE A 72 -11.29 1.91 16.52
C ILE A 72 -9.92 1.27 16.81
N ILE A 73 -9.08 1.08 15.80
CA ILE A 73 -7.73 0.57 15.98
C ILE A 73 -6.91 1.48 16.91
N ASP A 74 -6.95 2.79 16.67
CA ASP A 74 -6.26 3.76 17.54
C ASP A 74 -6.79 3.72 18.97
N TYR A 75 -8.11 3.64 19.16
CA TYR A 75 -8.72 3.52 20.48
C TYR A 75 -8.16 2.34 21.28
N PHE A 76 -8.07 1.15 20.71
CA PHE A 76 -7.56 -0.03 21.40
C PHE A 76 -6.07 0.10 21.76
N PHE A 77 -5.26 0.65 20.87
CA PHE A 77 -3.82 0.80 21.09
C PHE A 77 -3.46 1.96 22.04
N GLU A 78 -4.22 3.06 22.03
CA GLU A 78 -3.95 4.23 22.89
C GLU A 78 -4.48 4.04 24.32
N SER A 79 -5.54 3.24 24.48
CA SER A 79 -6.11 2.95 25.81
C SER A 79 -5.45 1.77 26.53
N ASP A 80 -4.39 1.19 25.98
CA ASP A 80 -3.73 -0.04 26.47
C ASP A 80 -4.69 -1.23 26.68
N ARG A 81 -5.81 -1.21 25.93
CA ARG A 81 -6.85 -2.23 25.99
C ARG A 81 -6.66 -3.24 24.87
N LEU A 82 -5.61 -4.04 24.99
CA LEU A 82 -5.22 -5.01 23.95
C LEU A 82 -6.25 -6.13 23.76
N ILE A 83 -7.14 -6.36 24.76
CA ILE A 83 -8.21 -7.38 24.71
C ILE A 83 -9.56 -6.69 24.99
N PRO A 84 -10.57 -6.86 24.12
CA PRO A 84 -11.91 -6.29 24.35
C PRO A 84 -12.68 -7.09 25.41
N GLU A 85 -12.54 -6.71 26.69
CA GLU A 85 -13.20 -7.39 27.81
C GLU A 85 -14.62 -6.88 28.05
N SER A 86 -14.82 -5.55 28.00
CA SER A 86 -16.14 -4.95 28.24
C SER A 86 -17.11 -5.20 27.08
N GLY A 87 -18.43 -5.21 27.38
CA GLY A 87 -19.44 -5.29 26.33
C GLY A 87 -19.38 -4.14 25.31
N THR A 88 -18.87 -2.97 25.74
CA THR A 88 -18.66 -1.82 24.84
C THR A 88 -17.47 -2.05 23.91
N ASP A 89 -16.37 -2.60 24.42
CA ASP A 89 -15.19 -2.89 23.62
C ASP A 89 -15.44 -4.04 22.65
N LYS A 90 -16.20 -5.05 23.06
CA LYS A 90 -16.64 -6.13 22.15
C LYS A 90 -17.45 -5.59 20.98
N ARG A 91 -18.41 -4.66 21.23
CA ARG A 91 -19.17 -4.05 20.13
C ARG A 91 -18.27 -3.26 19.16
N LYS A 92 -17.27 -2.52 19.68
CA LYS A 92 -16.29 -1.84 18.80
C LYS A 92 -15.47 -2.84 17.98
N ALA A 93 -15.06 -3.96 18.59
CA ALA A 93 -14.33 -4.99 17.87
C ALA A 93 -15.17 -5.62 16.75
N TYR A 94 -16.47 -5.87 16.97
CA TYR A 94 -17.36 -6.35 15.90
C TYR A 94 -17.53 -5.32 14.79
N VAL A 95 -17.72 -4.04 15.11
CA VAL A 95 -17.76 -2.97 14.09
C VAL A 95 -16.45 -2.94 13.29
N LEU A 96 -15.28 -3.14 13.94
CA LEU A 96 -14.02 -3.22 13.23
C LEU A 96 -14.00 -4.40 12.25
N ILE A 97 -14.50 -5.58 12.63
CA ILE A 97 -14.57 -6.75 11.75
C ILE A 97 -15.45 -6.47 10.53
N ASP A 98 -16.62 -5.85 10.74
CA ASP A 98 -17.52 -5.44 9.64
C ASP A 98 -16.82 -4.46 8.69
N GLU A 99 -16.15 -3.45 9.22
CA GLU A 99 -15.37 -2.49 8.42
C GLU A 99 -14.21 -3.14 7.65
N LEU A 100 -13.56 -4.15 8.23
CA LEU A 100 -12.50 -4.90 7.54
C LEU A 100 -13.06 -5.76 6.40
N HIS A 101 -14.25 -6.33 6.56
CA HIS A 101 -14.93 -7.07 5.51
C HIS A 101 -15.22 -6.17 4.30
N ASP A 102 -15.73 -4.98 4.53
CA ASP A 102 -16.10 -4.03 3.47
C ASP A 102 -14.87 -3.32 2.84
N ALA A 103 -13.73 -3.32 3.55
CA ALA A 103 -12.51 -2.63 3.13
C ALA A 103 -11.68 -3.35 2.05
N MET A 104 -12.06 -4.56 1.63
CA MET A 104 -11.24 -5.39 0.74
C MET A 104 -11.12 -4.80 -0.66
N ILE A 105 -9.88 -4.63 -1.15
CA ILE A 105 -9.59 -4.06 -2.48
C ILE A 105 -8.72 -4.95 -3.39
N GLY A 106 -8.36 -6.15 -2.95
CA GLY A 106 -7.57 -7.10 -3.75
C GLY A 106 -6.25 -7.55 -3.11
N HIS A 107 -5.30 -8.08 -3.92
CA HIS A 107 -4.13 -8.78 -3.40
C HIS A 107 -3.04 -7.85 -2.83
N THR A 108 -2.55 -6.88 -3.59
CA THR A 108 -1.44 -6.03 -3.17
C THR A 108 -1.56 -4.63 -3.77
N TYR A 109 -0.93 -3.64 -3.11
CA TYR A 109 -0.94 -2.26 -3.60
C TYR A 109 -0.11 -2.08 -4.88
N LEU A 110 1.00 -2.80 -5.00
CA LEU A 110 1.86 -2.77 -6.18
C LEU A 110 2.09 -4.21 -6.67
N PRO A 111 1.22 -4.73 -7.55
CA PRO A 111 1.37 -6.08 -8.09
C PRO A 111 2.59 -6.20 -8.98
N SER A 112 3.19 -7.38 -9.02
CA SER A 112 4.26 -7.75 -9.93
C SER A 112 3.81 -8.84 -10.91
N SER A 113 4.62 -9.14 -11.92
CA SER A 113 4.35 -10.20 -12.89
C SER A 113 5.63 -10.81 -13.42
N GLU A 114 5.66 -12.12 -13.52
CA GLU A 114 6.74 -12.89 -14.16
C GLU A 114 6.60 -12.96 -15.69
N HIS A 115 5.55 -12.33 -16.24
CA HIS A 115 5.32 -12.32 -17.68
C HIS A 115 6.50 -11.70 -18.42
N ARG A 116 7.03 -12.38 -19.46
CA ARG A 116 8.25 -12.02 -20.18
C ARG A 116 8.36 -10.58 -20.69
N LEU A 117 7.20 -9.96 -21.02
CA LEU A 117 7.16 -8.58 -21.49
C LEU A 117 7.11 -7.57 -20.33
N LEU A 118 6.48 -7.93 -19.21
CA LEU A 118 6.27 -7.02 -18.08
C LEU A 118 7.44 -7.04 -17.10
N LYS A 119 7.97 -8.21 -16.77
CA LYS A 119 9.04 -8.37 -15.77
C LYS A 119 10.23 -7.41 -15.98
N PRO A 120 10.82 -7.28 -17.19
CA PRO A 120 11.93 -6.35 -17.38
C PRO A 120 11.54 -4.89 -17.19
N ILE A 121 10.31 -4.51 -17.56
CA ILE A 121 9.79 -3.14 -17.39
C ILE A 121 9.58 -2.85 -15.89
N LEU A 122 8.89 -3.72 -15.18
CA LEU A 122 8.60 -3.58 -13.74
C LEU A 122 9.90 -3.50 -12.94
N THR A 123 10.83 -4.41 -13.19
CA THR A 123 12.15 -4.41 -12.52
C THR A 123 12.95 -3.14 -12.79
N ALA A 124 12.92 -2.62 -14.02
CA ALA A 124 13.62 -1.39 -14.37
C ALA A 124 13.00 -0.17 -13.68
N LEU A 125 11.67 -0.10 -13.61
CA LEU A 125 10.94 0.96 -12.92
C LEU A 125 11.11 0.90 -11.41
N GLU A 126 11.12 -0.28 -10.80
CA GLU A 126 11.39 -0.46 -9.36
C GLU A 126 12.80 0.02 -8.98
N LYS A 127 13.79 -0.17 -9.85
CA LYS A 127 15.16 0.33 -9.65
C LYS A 127 15.28 1.84 -9.86
N ASP A 128 14.48 2.39 -10.75
CA ASP A 128 14.51 3.82 -11.11
C ASP A 128 13.05 4.35 -11.21
N PRO A 129 12.42 4.72 -10.09
CA PRO A 129 11.07 5.31 -10.09
C PRO A 129 10.96 6.63 -10.84
N ALA A 130 12.10 7.33 -11.00
CA ALA A 130 12.19 8.57 -11.76
C ALA A 130 12.14 8.37 -13.27
N ASN A 131 12.20 7.15 -13.75
CA ASN A 131 12.17 6.83 -15.17
C ASN A 131 10.91 7.39 -15.83
N ARG A 132 11.09 8.15 -16.89
CA ARG A 132 10.02 8.88 -17.61
C ARG A 132 9.67 8.28 -18.95
N ARG A 133 10.18 7.09 -19.27
CA ARG A 133 9.83 6.42 -20.53
C ARG A 133 8.33 6.22 -20.63
N THR A 134 7.79 6.56 -21.77
CA THR A 134 6.40 6.33 -22.12
C THR A 134 6.13 4.85 -22.34
N LEU A 135 4.86 4.45 -22.30
CA LEU A 135 4.48 3.07 -22.61
C LEU A 135 4.93 2.66 -24.03
N LYS A 136 4.95 3.61 -24.97
CA LYS A 136 5.43 3.40 -26.33
C LYS A 136 6.93 3.06 -26.35
N GLU A 137 7.77 3.84 -25.67
CA GLU A 137 9.22 3.60 -25.58
C GLU A 137 9.53 2.27 -24.86
N TRP A 138 8.73 1.90 -23.85
CA TRP A 138 8.83 0.59 -23.23
C TRP A 138 8.43 -0.54 -24.18
N ALA A 139 7.36 -0.36 -24.97
CA ALA A 139 6.94 -1.34 -25.95
C ALA A 139 8.04 -1.60 -27.00
N GLU A 140 8.66 -0.55 -27.50
CA GLU A 140 9.80 -0.64 -28.42
C GLU A 140 10.98 -1.40 -27.79
N SER A 141 11.29 -1.14 -26.52
CA SER A 141 12.41 -1.79 -25.82
C SER A 141 12.24 -3.30 -25.59
N VAL A 142 10.99 -3.78 -25.54
CA VAL A 142 10.67 -5.21 -25.38
C VAL A 142 10.10 -5.84 -26.66
N PHE A 143 10.30 -5.17 -27.81
CA PHE A 143 9.92 -5.63 -29.15
C PHE A 143 8.44 -5.98 -29.27
N THR A 144 7.56 -5.09 -28.82
CA THR A 144 6.11 -5.24 -28.88
C THR A 144 5.40 -3.93 -29.19
N THR A 145 4.07 -3.92 -29.14
CA THR A 145 3.25 -2.73 -29.36
C THR A 145 2.69 -2.19 -28.04
N GLU A 146 2.42 -0.88 -28.00
CA GLU A 146 1.78 -0.22 -26.86
C GLU A 146 0.44 -0.89 -26.50
N ARG A 147 -0.38 -1.24 -27.51
CA ARG A 147 -1.65 -1.96 -27.33
C ARG A 147 -1.46 -3.32 -26.65
N THR A 148 -0.42 -4.04 -26.99
CA THR A 148 -0.09 -5.32 -26.38
C THR A 148 0.29 -5.15 -24.93
N LEU A 149 1.16 -4.17 -24.60
CA LEU A 149 1.52 -3.87 -23.21
C LEU A 149 0.32 -3.43 -22.39
N THR A 150 -0.52 -2.51 -22.92
CA THR A 150 -1.76 -2.08 -22.23
C THR A 150 -2.62 -3.27 -21.81
N ARG A 151 -2.83 -4.23 -22.73
CA ARG A 151 -3.60 -5.43 -22.45
C ARG A 151 -2.95 -6.30 -21.37
N HIS A 152 -1.62 -6.46 -21.40
CA HIS A 152 -0.92 -7.24 -20.39
C HIS A 152 -0.91 -6.56 -19.02
N PHE A 153 -0.72 -5.25 -18.94
CA PHE A 153 -0.86 -4.51 -17.67
C PHE A 153 -2.24 -4.74 -17.06
N GLN A 154 -3.30 -4.59 -17.85
CA GLN A 154 -4.66 -4.81 -17.36
C GLN A 154 -4.93 -6.26 -16.95
N LYS A 155 -4.47 -7.23 -17.76
CA LYS A 155 -4.72 -8.66 -17.52
C LYS A 155 -3.92 -9.20 -16.33
N GLU A 156 -2.63 -8.88 -16.25
CA GLU A 156 -1.71 -9.48 -15.27
C GLU A 156 -1.65 -8.71 -13.95
N LEU A 157 -1.87 -7.37 -14.00
CA LEU A 157 -1.72 -6.50 -12.83
C LEU A 157 -3.05 -5.85 -12.40
N GLY A 158 -4.14 -6.00 -13.17
CA GLY A 158 -5.44 -5.42 -12.88
C GLY A 158 -5.52 -3.90 -13.00
N MET A 159 -4.49 -3.25 -13.59
CA MET A 159 -4.41 -1.78 -13.67
C MET A 159 -3.66 -1.31 -14.91
N SER A 160 -3.74 0.00 -15.20
CA SER A 160 -2.99 0.63 -16.28
C SER A 160 -1.51 0.82 -15.93
N PHE A 161 -0.65 0.96 -16.95
CA PHE A 161 0.76 1.34 -16.78
C PHE A 161 0.93 2.63 -15.98
N ASN A 162 0.14 3.66 -16.30
CA ASN A 162 0.22 4.94 -15.60
C ASN A 162 -0.16 4.81 -14.13
N GLU A 163 -1.21 4.06 -13.82
CA GLU A 163 -1.63 3.79 -12.43
C GLU A 163 -0.53 3.04 -11.67
N TRP A 164 0.07 2.02 -12.26
CA TRP A 164 1.16 1.27 -11.65
C TRP A 164 2.36 2.18 -11.35
N CYS A 165 2.76 3.03 -12.30
CA CYS A 165 3.83 4.00 -12.10
C CYS A 165 3.50 5.02 -11.00
N GLN A 166 2.24 5.49 -10.92
CA GLN A 166 1.81 6.41 -9.86
C GLN A 166 1.88 5.75 -8.48
N ARG A 167 1.44 4.49 -8.36
CA ARG A 167 1.51 3.72 -7.12
C ARG A 167 2.96 3.49 -6.68
N LEU A 168 3.85 3.14 -7.60
CA LEU A 168 5.29 3.00 -7.34
C LEU A 168 5.88 4.32 -6.81
N ARG A 169 5.64 5.42 -7.52
CA ARG A 169 6.13 6.76 -7.15
C ARG A 169 5.56 7.23 -5.82
N PHE A 170 4.32 6.88 -5.52
CA PHE A 170 3.69 7.19 -4.24
C PHE A 170 4.40 6.46 -3.08
N ILE A 171 4.69 5.16 -3.22
CA ILE A 171 5.43 4.36 -2.24
C ILE A 171 6.81 4.97 -1.96
N HIS A 172 7.55 5.29 -3.02
CA HIS A 172 8.88 5.93 -2.88
C HIS A 172 8.77 7.35 -2.29
N GLY A 173 7.74 8.10 -2.68
CA GLY A 173 7.47 9.42 -2.11
C GLY A 173 7.23 9.40 -0.61
N ILE A 174 6.53 8.39 -0.10
CA ILE A 174 6.34 8.19 1.35
C ILE A 174 7.70 7.96 2.03
N SER A 175 8.52 7.06 1.51
CA SER A 175 9.84 6.76 2.06
C SER A 175 10.73 8.02 2.11
N LEU A 176 10.74 8.81 1.05
CA LEU A 176 11.50 10.07 1.00
C LEU A 176 10.94 11.15 1.94
N LEU A 177 9.60 11.18 2.16
CA LEU A 177 8.98 12.05 3.16
C LEU A 177 9.47 11.71 4.57
N GLU A 178 9.63 10.44 4.90
CA GLU A 178 10.14 9.96 6.19
C GLU A 178 11.60 10.33 6.41
N GLN A 179 12.39 10.35 5.35
CA GLN A 179 13.78 10.81 5.36
C GLN A 179 13.91 12.34 5.52
N GLY A 180 12.79 13.07 5.60
CA GLY A 180 12.77 14.51 5.81
C GLY A 180 13.05 15.36 4.56
N LYS A 181 13.08 14.77 3.36
CA LYS A 181 13.28 15.52 2.12
C LYS A 181 12.18 16.56 1.87
N THR A 182 12.53 17.64 1.19
CA THR A 182 11.55 18.64 0.74
C THR A 182 10.63 18.09 -0.33
N ILE A 183 9.46 18.68 -0.51
CA ILE A 183 8.50 18.24 -1.52
C ILE A 183 9.06 18.40 -2.95
N GLU A 184 9.85 19.43 -3.18
CA GLU A 184 10.54 19.68 -4.42
C GLU A 184 11.55 18.58 -4.76
N GLU A 185 12.41 18.20 -3.79
CA GLU A 185 13.37 17.11 -3.94
C GLU A 185 12.65 15.79 -4.23
N ILE A 186 11.61 15.47 -3.44
CA ILE A 186 10.83 14.25 -3.63
C ILE A 186 10.21 14.20 -5.02
N ALA A 187 9.55 15.29 -5.44
CA ALA A 187 8.94 15.36 -6.77
C ALA A 187 9.95 15.03 -7.88
N PHE A 188 11.15 15.57 -7.78
CA PHE A 188 12.22 15.31 -8.74
C PHE A 188 12.71 13.87 -8.68
N ASP A 189 12.98 13.35 -7.48
CA ASP A 189 13.51 12.00 -7.23
C ASP A 189 12.54 10.89 -7.67
N VAL A 190 11.23 11.15 -7.63
CA VAL A 190 10.22 10.21 -8.13
C VAL A 190 9.75 10.51 -9.56
N GLY A 191 10.45 11.41 -10.28
CA GLY A 191 10.28 11.62 -11.71
C GLY A 191 9.21 12.63 -12.13
N TYR A 192 8.70 13.48 -11.22
CA TYR A 192 7.84 14.60 -11.58
C TYR A 192 8.65 15.82 -12.03
N ARG A 193 8.05 16.65 -12.90
CA ARG A 193 8.68 17.90 -13.40
C ARG A 193 8.45 19.08 -12.44
N SER A 194 7.49 18.95 -11.52
CA SER A 194 7.15 20.00 -10.55
C SER A 194 6.59 19.41 -9.28
N ALA A 195 6.78 20.11 -8.16
CA ALA A 195 6.15 19.78 -6.88
C ALA A 195 4.62 19.73 -6.99
N SER A 196 4.00 20.64 -7.75
CA SER A 196 2.55 20.69 -7.94
C SER A 196 2.00 19.39 -8.53
N SER A 197 2.69 18.81 -9.52
CA SER A 197 2.27 17.55 -10.14
C SER A 197 2.39 16.37 -9.18
N PHE A 198 3.45 16.33 -8.36
CA PHE A 198 3.60 15.35 -7.30
C PHE A 198 2.52 15.49 -6.24
N ILE A 199 2.27 16.72 -5.74
CA ILE A 199 1.23 17.02 -4.75
C ILE A 199 -0.14 16.56 -5.25
N ALA A 200 -0.50 16.85 -6.51
CA ALA A 200 -1.77 16.43 -7.09
C ALA A 200 -1.92 14.90 -7.12
N MET A 201 -0.89 14.17 -7.57
CA MET A 201 -0.89 12.71 -7.52
C MET A 201 -1.01 12.19 -6.11
N PHE A 202 -0.22 12.73 -5.17
CA PHE A 202 -0.22 12.30 -3.78
C PHE A 202 -1.60 12.52 -3.13
N GLN A 203 -2.24 13.69 -3.35
CA GLN A 203 -3.60 13.97 -2.88
C GLN A 203 -4.64 13.02 -3.44
N THR A 204 -4.55 12.68 -4.72
CA THR A 204 -5.46 11.72 -5.35
C THR A 204 -5.42 10.35 -4.68
N ILE A 205 -4.23 9.91 -4.27
CA ILE A 205 -4.02 8.58 -3.66
C ILE A 205 -4.28 8.61 -2.15
N ALA A 206 -3.68 9.57 -1.43
CA ALA A 206 -3.68 9.63 0.03
C ALA A 206 -4.88 10.41 0.61
N GLY A 207 -5.62 11.16 -0.21
CA GLY A 207 -6.71 12.05 0.24
C GLY A 207 -6.22 13.29 1.01
N THR A 208 -4.90 13.53 1.04
CA THR A 208 -4.30 14.66 1.78
C THR A 208 -2.99 15.10 1.12
N THR A 209 -2.53 16.32 1.44
CA THR A 209 -1.23 16.81 0.91
C THR A 209 -0.05 16.09 1.58
N PRO A 210 1.12 16.00 0.91
CA PRO A 210 2.32 15.40 1.49
C PRO A 210 2.72 16.02 2.84
N ASP A 211 2.63 17.35 2.99
CA ASP A 211 2.97 18.03 4.25
C ASP A 211 2.00 17.66 5.39
N ARG A 212 0.69 17.65 5.12
CA ARG A 212 -0.30 17.20 6.11
C ARG A 212 -0.13 15.73 6.45
N TYR A 213 0.22 14.92 5.46
CA TYR A 213 0.53 13.51 5.65
C TYR A 213 1.74 13.35 6.60
N ARG A 214 2.83 14.10 6.35
CA ARG A 214 4.03 14.15 7.22
C ARG A 214 3.67 14.54 8.65
N GLN A 215 2.89 15.60 8.84
CA GLN A 215 2.47 16.06 10.16
C GLN A 215 1.66 15.01 10.93
N ARG A 216 0.76 14.29 10.27
CA ARG A 216 -0.13 13.30 10.91
C ARG A 216 0.56 11.97 11.24
N HIS A 217 1.51 11.57 10.42
CA HIS A 217 2.05 10.20 10.47
C HIS A 217 3.51 10.14 10.90
N MET A 218 4.24 11.26 10.85
CA MET A 218 5.70 11.31 11.06
C MET A 218 6.11 12.25 12.18
N SER A 219 5.18 12.92 12.89
CA SER A 219 5.51 13.68 14.10
C SER A 219 6.09 12.75 15.15
N PRO A 220 7.23 13.10 15.80
CA PRO A 220 7.72 12.35 16.95
C PRO A 220 6.65 12.39 18.06
N LEU A 221 6.49 11.26 18.76
CA LEU A 221 5.74 11.16 20.02
C LEU A 221 6.43 11.98 21.09
#